data_8d001425da61ee6263085fa29ae05fe8
#
_entry.id   8d001425da61ee6263085fa29ae05fe8
#
_cell.length_a   1.000
_cell.length_b   1.000
_cell.length_c   1.000
_cell.angle_alpha   90.00
_cell.angle_beta   90.00
_cell.angle_gamma   90.00
#
_symmetry.space_group_name_H-M   'P 1'
#
loop_
_entity.id
_entity.type
_entity.pdbx_description
1 polymer ?
#
loop_
_entity_poly.entity_id
_entity_poly.type
_entity_poly.pdbx_seq_one_letter_code
_entity_poly.pdbx_strand_id
1 'polypeptide(L)'
;MKTLTCALALLLLLSSCGKEVLDEHTPGRHKKDSTVIPDDEEIYSVEEFINSDFGKQKVWVAGYIVGACSRSINNAEWEQPFSHKTAVLIADVPSERNIERVVAIQLRNNELKSTFALPLHPENLHRRAAFHGTKQKYLGVHGMKKDIDKYGWKDLPRED
;
A
#
# COMPACT_ATOMS: atom_id res chain seq x y z
N MET A 1 -9.03 51.27 -67.77
CA MET A 1 -7.58 51.39 -67.86
C MET A 1 -7.01 50.62 -66.75
N LYS A 2 -6.41 49.50 -67.07
CA LYS A 2 -5.00 49.19 -66.77
C LYS A 2 -4.76 49.02 -65.28
N THR A 3 -4.25 48.02 -64.77
CA THR A 3 -3.38 46.87 -65.10
C THR A 3 -3.17 46.15 -63.78
N LEU A 4 -3.36 44.86 -63.72
CA LEU A 4 -2.34 43.82 -63.84
C LEU A 4 -1.18 44.02 -62.91
N THR A 5 -1.03 43.14 -62.02
CA THR A 5 0.13 42.25 -61.76
C THR A 5 0.02 41.64 -60.39
N CYS A 6 -0.16 40.42 -60.32
CA CYS A 6 0.82 39.35 -60.48
C CYS A 6 1.84 39.27 -59.35
N ALA A 7 1.90 38.15 -58.87
CA ALA A 7 3.00 37.46 -58.26
C ALA A 7 2.91 37.39 -56.73
N LEU A 8 3.10 36.40 -56.19
CA LEU A 8 3.85 35.19 -56.30
C LEU A 8 3.76 34.46 -54.97
N ALA A 9 3.36 33.28 -55.09
CA ALA A 9 3.49 32.25 -54.11
C ALA A 9 4.79 32.35 -53.29
N LEU A 10 4.67 32.18 -52.02
CA LEU A 10 5.71 31.49 -51.29
C LEU A 10 5.05 30.47 -50.35
N LEU A 11 4.99 29.26 -50.83
CA LEU A 11 4.81 28.09 -50.04
C LEU A 11 5.97 28.01 -49.06
N LEU A 12 5.70 28.14 -47.81
CA LEU A 12 6.56 27.54 -46.76
C LEU A 12 5.80 26.40 -46.13
N LEU A 13 6.05 25.26 -46.68
CA LEU A 13 5.75 23.97 -46.07
C LEU A 13 6.61 23.84 -44.83
N LEU A 14 6.04 24.14 -43.68
CA LEU A 14 6.59 23.63 -42.43
C LEU A 14 5.93 22.30 -42.16
N SER A 15 6.59 21.26 -42.63
CA SER A 15 6.40 19.89 -42.14
C SER A 15 6.69 19.85 -40.66
N SER A 16 5.65 20.09 -39.87
CA SER A 16 5.66 19.62 -38.49
C SER A 16 5.34 18.14 -38.48
N CYS A 17 6.35 17.34 -38.48
CA CYS A 17 6.25 15.93 -38.22
C CYS A 17 5.90 15.74 -36.74
N GLY A 18 4.63 15.90 -36.39
CA GLY A 18 4.05 15.42 -35.18
C GLY A 18 3.95 13.91 -35.28
N LYS A 19 4.85 13.20 -34.63
CA LYS A 19 4.68 11.79 -34.33
C LYS A 19 3.47 11.68 -33.42
N GLU A 20 2.31 11.44 -33.98
CA GLU A 20 1.21 10.85 -33.24
C GLU A 20 1.59 9.40 -32.98
N VAL A 21 2.10 9.13 -31.81
CA VAL A 21 2.12 7.79 -31.24
C VAL A 21 0.67 7.49 -30.89
N LEU A 22 -0.02 6.79 -31.75
CA LEU A 22 -1.25 6.11 -31.41
C LEU A 22 -0.87 5.01 -30.42
N ASP A 23 -0.86 5.36 -29.15
CA ASP A 23 -1.00 4.37 -28.10
C ASP A 23 -2.41 3.82 -28.20
N GLU A 24 -2.51 2.68 -28.87
CA GLU A 24 -3.65 1.80 -28.78
C GLU A 24 -3.69 1.25 -27.35
N HIS A 25 -4.19 2.10 -26.44
CA HIS A 25 -4.38 1.73 -25.06
C HIS A 25 -5.59 0.82 -24.96
N THR A 26 -5.34 -0.48 -25.10
CA THR A 26 -6.21 -1.51 -24.55
C THR A 26 -6.40 -1.17 -23.05
N PRO A 27 -7.64 -0.99 -22.58
CA PRO A 27 -7.88 -0.77 -21.16
C PRO A 27 -7.66 -2.08 -20.41
N GLY A 28 -6.43 -2.43 -20.23
CA GLY A 28 -6.01 -3.36 -19.20
C GLY A 28 -6.28 -2.66 -17.87
N ARG A 29 -7.29 -3.11 -17.19
CA ARG A 29 -7.68 -2.70 -15.84
C ARG A 29 -6.55 -3.10 -14.89
N HIS A 30 -5.47 -2.33 -14.88
CA HIS A 30 -4.51 -2.41 -13.81
C HIS A 30 -5.19 -1.84 -12.57
N LYS A 31 -5.69 -2.74 -11.74
CA LYS A 31 -5.96 -2.46 -10.34
C LYS A 31 -4.69 -1.85 -9.77
N LYS A 32 -4.80 -0.60 -9.38
CA LYS A 32 -3.75 0.15 -8.70
C LYS A 32 -3.81 -0.28 -7.23
N ASP A 33 -3.28 -1.47 -6.94
CA ASP A 33 -3.44 -2.17 -5.66
C ASP A 33 -2.19 -2.07 -4.79
N SER A 34 -1.53 -0.91 -4.76
CA SER A 34 -0.67 -0.56 -3.63
C SER A 34 -0.12 0.85 -3.81
N THR A 35 -0.08 1.61 -2.76
CA THR A 35 0.70 2.84 -2.69
C THR A 35 2.17 2.43 -2.77
N VAL A 36 2.92 3.03 -3.71
CA VAL A 36 4.38 2.86 -3.73
C VAL A 36 4.90 3.39 -2.41
N ILE A 37 5.59 2.54 -1.66
CA ILE A 37 6.26 2.94 -0.42
C ILE A 37 7.47 3.80 -0.84
N PRO A 38 7.55 5.08 -0.42
CA PRO A 38 8.68 5.92 -0.79
C PRO A 38 9.98 5.36 -0.23
N ASP A 39 11.05 5.40 -1.02
CA ASP A 39 12.37 4.94 -0.61
C ASP A 39 13.06 5.90 0.37
N ASP A 40 12.57 7.15 0.46
CA ASP A 40 13.12 8.23 1.27
C ASP A 40 12.37 8.47 2.59
N GLU A 41 11.26 7.78 2.84
CA GLU A 41 10.55 7.86 4.12
C GLU A 41 11.09 6.81 5.12
N GLU A 42 11.25 7.21 6.38
CA GLU A 42 11.66 6.32 7.46
C GLU A 42 10.57 5.28 7.76
N ILE A 43 10.94 4.01 7.75
CA ILE A 43 10.05 2.89 8.02
C ILE A 43 10.50 2.18 9.27
N TYR A 44 9.69 2.26 10.32
CA TYR A 44 9.96 1.63 11.60
C TYR A 44 9.68 0.13 11.55
N SER A 45 10.52 -0.65 12.25
CA SER A 45 10.20 -2.03 12.61
C SER A 45 9.03 -2.07 13.60
N VAL A 46 8.46 -3.25 13.81
CA VAL A 46 7.38 -3.41 14.80
C VAL A 46 7.87 -3.11 16.21
N GLU A 47 9.08 -3.54 16.58
CA GLU A 47 9.68 -3.26 17.89
C GLU A 47 9.92 -1.76 18.09
N GLU A 48 10.49 -1.06 17.11
CA GLU A 48 10.69 0.39 17.18
C GLU A 48 9.36 1.13 17.28
N PHE A 49 8.36 0.72 16.51
CA PHE A 49 7.03 1.31 16.55
C PHE A 49 6.37 1.12 17.94
N ILE A 50 6.51 -0.05 18.56
CA ILE A 50 5.96 -0.30 19.89
C ILE A 50 6.65 0.59 20.94
N ASN A 51 7.97 0.73 20.89
CA ASN A 51 8.78 1.39 21.92
C ASN A 51 8.89 2.91 21.75
N SER A 52 8.57 3.47 20.57
CA SER A 52 8.67 4.92 20.32
C SER A 52 7.35 5.64 20.57
N ASP A 53 7.43 6.90 20.96
CA ASP A 53 6.28 7.81 21.06
C ASP A 53 6.29 8.77 19.87
N PHE A 54 5.27 8.69 19.04
CA PHE A 54 5.11 9.55 17.86
C PHE A 54 4.05 10.63 18.05
N GLY A 55 3.41 10.69 19.22
CA GLY A 55 2.29 11.60 19.47
C GLY A 55 1.16 11.39 18.46
N LYS A 56 0.84 12.44 17.69
CA LYS A 56 -0.17 12.41 16.61
C LYS A 56 0.44 12.30 15.21
N GLN A 57 1.74 12.14 15.12
CA GLN A 57 2.43 12.01 13.83
C GLN A 57 2.07 10.68 13.17
N LYS A 58 1.85 10.73 11.85
CA LYS A 58 1.75 9.53 11.04
C LYS A 58 3.14 9.03 10.68
N VAL A 59 3.35 7.74 10.81
CA VAL A 59 4.62 7.08 10.53
C VAL A 59 4.39 5.79 9.76
N TRP A 60 5.42 5.33 9.07
CA TRP A 60 5.42 4.00 8.47
C TRP A 60 5.85 2.95 9.48
N VAL A 61 5.13 1.83 9.50
CA VAL A 61 5.56 0.60 10.17
C VAL A 61 5.51 -0.56 9.19
N ALA A 62 6.53 -1.40 9.18
CA ALA A 62 6.57 -2.60 8.36
C ALA A 62 6.81 -3.84 9.19
N GLY A 63 6.09 -4.92 8.86
CA GLY A 63 6.23 -6.21 9.52
C GLY A 63 5.63 -7.34 8.70
N TYR A 64 5.92 -8.56 9.12
CA TYR A 64 5.31 -9.77 8.58
C TYR A 64 3.89 -9.93 9.11
N ILE A 65 2.94 -10.23 8.24
CA ILE A 65 1.58 -10.57 8.66
C ILE A 65 1.65 -11.94 9.36
N VAL A 66 1.32 -11.96 10.66
CA VAL A 66 1.44 -13.16 11.50
C VAL A 66 0.09 -13.71 11.95
N GLY A 67 -1.01 -12.99 11.74
CA GLY A 67 -2.34 -13.47 12.12
C GLY A 67 -3.45 -12.49 11.80
N ALA A 68 -4.67 -12.92 12.08
CA ALA A 68 -5.89 -12.14 12.00
C ALA A 68 -6.50 -11.93 13.39
N CYS A 69 -7.27 -10.85 13.56
CA CYS A 69 -7.89 -10.58 14.85
C CYS A 69 -9.18 -9.76 14.71
N SER A 70 -10.05 -9.88 15.71
CA SER A 70 -11.22 -8.99 15.86
C SER A 70 -11.59 -8.80 17.34
N ARG A 71 -12.19 -7.67 17.65
CA ARG A 71 -12.72 -7.28 18.97
C ARG A 71 -11.68 -7.17 20.09
N SER A 72 -10.80 -8.14 20.24
CA SER A 72 -9.74 -8.20 21.27
C SER A 72 -8.58 -9.02 20.76
N ILE A 73 -7.35 -8.68 21.17
CA ILE A 73 -6.15 -9.45 20.86
C ILE A 73 -6.23 -10.91 21.34
N ASN A 74 -7.03 -11.18 22.38
CA ASN A 74 -7.25 -12.54 22.87
C ASN A 74 -7.97 -13.43 21.84
N ASN A 75 -8.57 -12.85 20.81
CA ASN A 75 -9.20 -13.58 19.71
C ASN A 75 -8.25 -13.72 18.50
N ALA A 76 -6.95 -13.58 18.69
CA ALA A 76 -5.97 -13.71 17.61
C ALA A 76 -6.00 -15.13 17.01
N GLU A 77 -6.10 -15.17 15.69
CA GLU A 77 -5.95 -16.37 14.87
C GLU A 77 -4.57 -16.35 14.22
N TRP A 78 -3.69 -17.26 14.63
CA TRP A 78 -2.31 -17.33 14.16
C TRP A 78 -2.12 -18.31 13.00
N GLU A 79 -3.09 -19.16 12.74
CA GLU A 79 -3.08 -20.22 11.74
C GLU A 79 -4.44 -20.34 11.06
N GLN A 80 -4.44 -20.93 9.88
CA GLN A 80 -5.68 -21.27 9.17
C GLN A 80 -6.50 -22.32 9.94
N PRO A 81 -7.84 -22.27 9.82
CA PRO A 81 -8.64 -21.35 9.02
C PRO A 81 -8.83 -19.99 9.70
N PHE A 82 -8.73 -18.91 8.90
CA PHE A 82 -8.98 -17.56 9.39
C PHE A 82 -10.45 -17.18 9.23
N SER A 83 -11.02 -16.51 10.24
CA SER A 83 -12.39 -15.99 10.21
C SER A 83 -12.47 -14.47 10.32
N HIS A 84 -11.46 -13.84 10.89
CA HIS A 84 -11.44 -12.42 11.21
C HIS A 84 -10.96 -11.56 10.03
N LYS A 85 -11.84 -10.63 9.58
CA LYS A 85 -11.60 -9.73 8.43
C LYS A 85 -11.32 -8.28 8.83
N THR A 86 -11.28 -7.98 10.12
CA THR A 86 -11.28 -6.58 10.60
C THR A 86 -9.91 -6.06 10.97
N ALA A 87 -8.98 -6.94 11.23
CA ALA A 87 -7.59 -6.59 11.52
C ALA A 87 -6.64 -7.71 11.11
N VAL A 88 -5.42 -7.31 10.74
CA VAL A 88 -4.26 -8.18 10.68
C VAL A 88 -3.27 -7.80 11.78
N LEU A 89 -2.48 -8.77 12.21
CA LEU A 89 -1.39 -8.60 13.16
C LEU A 89 -0.08 -8.65 12.39
N ILE A 90 0.81 -7.70 12.66
CA ILE A 90 2.15 -7.68 12.06
C ILE A 90 3.22 -7.78 13.14
N ALA A 91 4.34 -8.40 12.80
CA ALA A 91 5.50 -8.58 13.68
C ALA A 91 6.82 -8.50 12.89
N ASP A 92 7.94 -8.36 13.60
CA ASP A 92 9.27 -8.32 12.97
C ASP A 92 9.74 -9.69 12.46
N VAL A 93 9.19 -10.77 13.01
CA VAL A 93 9.49 -12.14 12.56
C VAL A 93 8.20 -12.89 12.19
N PRO A 94 8.21 -13.72 11.13
CA PRO A 94 6.99 -14.37 10.64
C PRO A 94 6.41 -15.43 11.59
N SER A 95 7.20 -15.92 12.54
CA SER A 95 6.78 -16.92 13.53
C SER A 95 6.32 -16.33 14.87
N GLU A 96 6.24 -15.00 14.99
CA GLU A 96 5.87 -14.32 16.23
C GLU A 96 4.42 -14.60 16.62
N ARG A 97 4.19 -14.91 17.90
CA ARG A 97 2.85 -15.13 18.48
C ARG A 97 2.68 -14.44 19.83
N ASN A 98 3.71 -13.73 20.29
CA ASN A 98 3.63 -12.94 21.51
C ASN A 98 2.84 -11.66 21.23
N ILE A 99 1.71 -11.51 21.92
CA ILE A 99 0.82 -10.34 21.77
C ILE A 99 1.50 -9.01 22.14
N GLU A 100 2.56 -9.02 22.92
CA GLU A 100 3.32 -7.83 23.29
C GLU A 100 4.28 -7.37 22.17
N ARG A 101 4.53 -8.25 21.18
CA ARG A 101 5.47 -8.04 20.07
C ARG A 101 4.77 -7.87 18.73
N VAL A 102 3.47 -7.66 18.75
CA VAL A 102 2.69 -7.45 17.54
C VAL A 102 2.03 -6.09 17.51
N VAL A 103 1.79 -5.58 16.31
CA VAL A 103 1.02 -4.37 16.04
C VAL A 103 -0.25 -4.76 15.31
N ALA A 104 -1.40 -4.26 15.79
CA ALA A 104 -2.69 -4.53 15.19
C ALA A 104 -3.04 -3.45 14.16
N ILE A 105 -3.30 -3.85 12.92
CA ILE A 105 -3.66 -2.97 11.81
C ILE A 105 -5.13 -3.13 11.47
N GLN A 106 -5.92 -2.06 11.60
CA GLN A 106 -7.33 -2.08 11.28
C GLN A 106 -7.57 -2.09 9.77
N LEU A 107 -8.30 -3.08 9.28
CA LEU A 107 -8.78 -3.16 7.90
C LEU A 107 -10.16 -2.49 7.79
N ARG A 108 -10.17 -1.14 7.79
CA ARG A 108 -11.40 -0.37 7.92
C ARG A 108 -12.28 -0.37 6.68
N ASN A 109 -11.68 -0.20 5.51
CA ASN A 109 -12.37 -0.08 4.24
C ASN A 109 -12.31 -1.36 3.41
N ASN A 110 -13.07 -1.40 2.33
CA ASN A 110 -13.12 -2.58 1.46
C ASN A 110 -11.79 -2.82 0.74
N GLU A 111 -11.04 -1.78 0.43
CA GLU A 111 -9.74 -1.87 -0.23
C GLU A 111 -8.70 -2.56 0.67
N LEU A 112 -8.54 -2.11 1.92
CA LEU A 112 -7.67 -2.77 2.90
C LEU A 112 -8.09 -4.23 3.16
N LYS A 113 -9.40 -4.50 3.25
CA LYS A 113 -9.89 -5.86 3.43
C LYS A 113 -9.62 -6.74 2.23
N SER A 114 -9.89 -6.26 1.03
CA SER A 114 -9.64 -7.02 -0.21
C SER A 114 -8.17 -7.27 -0.47
N THR A 115 -7.27 -6.45 0.11
CA THR A 115 -5.83 -6.60 -0.06
C THR A 115 -5.20 -7.47 1.04
N PHE A 116 -5.62 -7.31 2.31
CA PHE A 116 -4.88 -7.87 3.43
C PHE A 116 -5.65 -8.89 4.28
N ALA A 117 -6.99 -8.97 4.18
CA ALA A 117 -7.74 -9.85 5.06
C ALA A 117 -7.42 -11.32 4.81
N LEU A 118 -6.87 -12.00 5.82
CA LEU A 118 -6.43 -13.40 5.73
C LEU A 118 -7.55 -14.40 5.40
N PRO A 119 -8.83 -14.20 5.78
CA PRO A 119 -9.90 -15.07 5.29
C PRO A 119 -10.15 -15.00 3.78
N LEU A 120 -9.74 -13.92 3.13
CA LEU A 120 -9.84 -13.74 1.67
C LEU A 120 -8.54 -14.12 0.97
N HIS A 121 -7.41 -13.91 1.64
CA HIS A 121 -6.06 -14.08 1.14
C HIS A 121 -5.18 -14.78 2.17
N PRO A 122 -5.41 -16.08 2.46
CA PRO A 122 -4.61 -16.81 3.43
C PRO A 122 -3.13 -16.92 3.03
N GLU A 123 -2.82 -16.78 1.74
CA GLU A 123 -1.46 -16.70 1.18
C GLU A 123 -0.67 -15.47 1.63
N ASN A 124 -1.34 -14.46 2.18
CA ASN A 124 -0.70 -13.28 2.74
C ASN A 124 -0.06 -13.52 4.11
N LEU A 125 -0.35 -14.64 4.74
CA LEU A 125 0.34 -15.03 5.98
C LEU A 125 1.85 -15.12 5.72
N HIS A 126 2.64 -14.48 6.59
CA HIS A 126 4.09 -14.38 6.52
C HIS A 126 4.65 -13.48 5.38
N ARG A 127 3.80 -12.81 4.61
CA ARG A 127 4.25 -11.74 3.71
C ARG A 127 4.53 -10.46 4.50
N ARG A 128 5.50 -9.68 4.04
CA ARG A 128 5.84 -8.40 4.67
C ARG A 128 5.05 -7.26 4.05
N ALA A 129 4.36 -6.51 4.90
CA ALA A 129 3.57 -5.34 4.50
C ALA A 129 3.99 -4.10 5.30
N ALA A 130 3.77 -2.93 4.74
CA ALA A 130 3.98 -1.65 5.41
C ALA A 130 2.69 -0.85 5.43
N PHE A 131 2.46 -0.11 6.51
CA PHE A 131 1.29 0.72 6.74
C PHE A 131 1.71 2.09 7.26
N HIS A 132 1.07 3.14 6.78
CA HIS A 132 1.29 4.50 7.21
C HIS A 132 0.07 5.04 7.92
N GLY A 133 0.25 5.53 9.15
CA GLY A 133 -0.84 6.01 9.98
C GLY A 133 -0.36 6.41 11.37
N THR A 134 -1.30 6.81 12.22
CA THR A 134 -1.02 7.22 13.60
C THR A 134 -0.99 6.02 14.54
N LYS A 135 0.02 5.98 15.41
CA LYS A 135 0.09 4.99 16.49
C LYS A 135 -1.04 5.19 17.48
N GLN A 136 -1.79 4.16 17.75
CA GLN A 136 -2.92 4.15 18.69
C GLN A 136 -2.99 2.82 19.43
N LYS A 137 -3.75 2.76 20.51
CA LYS A 137 -4.14 1.49 21.12
C LYS A 137 -5.30 0.89 20.34
N TYR A 138 -5.16 -0.33 19.86
CA TYR A 138 -6.18 -1.05 19.11
C TYR A 138 -6.22 -2.53 19.50
N LEU A 139 -7.41 -3.06 19.74
CA LEU A 139 -7.64 -4.45 20.18
C LEU A 139 -6.93 -4.85 21.50
N GLY A 140 -6.40 -3.88 22.26
CA GLY A 140 -5.66 -4.11 23.50
C GLY A 140 -4.14 -4.01 23.38
N VAL A 141 -3.61 -3.89 22.16
CA VAL A 141 -2.17 -3.74 21.87
C VAL A 141 -1.88 -2.43 21.15
N HIS A 142 -0.60 -2.16 20.86
CA HIS A 142 -0.23 -1.08 19.94
C HIS A 142 -0.77 -1.36 18.54
N GLY A 143 -1.19 -0.32 17.83
CA GLY A 143 -1.77 -0.52 16.52
C GLY A 143 -1.99 0.77 15.74
N MET A 144 -2.59 0.61 14.56
CA MET A 144 -3.10 1.70 13.74
C MET A 144 -4.60 1.50 13.52
N LYS A 145 -5.38 2.55 13.75
CA LYS A 145 -6.85 2.53 13.66
C LYS A 145 -7.36 3.81 13.02
N LYS A 146 -8.28 3.69 12.07
CA LYS A 146 -9.04 4.76 11.40
C LYS A 146 -8.30 5.59 10.35
N ASP A 147 -7.05 5.95 10.53
CA ASP A 147 -6.32 6.95 9.74
C ASP A 147 -5.17 6.39 8.92
N ILE A 148 -5.22 5.10 8.60
CA ILE A 148 -4.31 4.48 7.65
C ILE A 148 -4.60 5.06 6.27
N ASP A 149 -3.63 5.78 5.70
CA ASP A 149 -3.79 6.51 4.43
C ASP A 149 -2.89 5.99 3.31
N LYS A 150 -1.81 5.28 3.67
CA LYS A 150 -0.94 4.63 2.69
C LYS A 150 -0.59 3.22 3.19
N TYR A 151 -0.34 2.31 2.28
CA TYR A 151 0.06 0.94 2.58
C TYR A 151 0.68 0.28 1.36
N GLY A 152 1.42 -0.78 1.55
CA GLY A 152 2.01 -1.54 0.44
C GLY A 152 2.67 -2.83 0.90
N TRP A 153 3.06 -3.63 -0.08
CA TRP A 153 3.87 -4.82 0.15
C TRP A 153 5.34 -4.42 0.23
N LYS A 154 6.05 -4.96 1.20
CA LYS A 154 7.49 -4.81 1.40
C LYS A 154 8.18 -6.18 1.25
N ASP A 155 7.76 -6.94 0.26
CA ASP A 155 8.40 -8.21 -0.04
C ASP A 155 9.87 -7.96 -0.37
N LEU A 156 10.77 -8.69 0.26
CA LEU A 156 12.18 -8.64 -0.11
C LEU A 156 12.31 -9.04 -1.58
N PRO A 157 13.22 -8.42 -2.35
CA PRO A 157 13.58 -8.96 -3.66
C PRO A 157 13.91 -10.44 -3.48
N ARG A 158 13.30 -11.30 -4.29
CA ARG A 158 13.73 -12.69 -4.35
C ARG A 158 15.17 -12.66 -4.86
N GLU A 159 16.09 -13.13 -4.05
CA GLU A 159 17.41 -13.48 -4.54
C GLU A 159 17.22 -14.68 -5.47
N ASP A 160 17.35 -14.41 -6.76
CA ASP A 160 17.36 -15.43 -7.80
C ASP A 160 18.68 -16.22 -7.76
#